data_aa4796b4aa84bb66c3000fdfa9d52c74
#
_entry.id   aa4796b4aa84bb66c3000fdfa9d52c74
#
_cell.length_a   1.000
_cell.length_b   1.000
_cell.length_c   1.000
_cell.angle_alpha   90.00
_cell.angle_beta   90.00
_cell.angle_gamma   90.00
#
_symmetry.space_group_name_H-M   'P 1'
#
loop_
_entity.id
_entity.type
_entity.pdbx_description
1 polymer ?
#
loop_
_entity_poly.entity_id
_entity_poly.type
_entity_poly.pdbx_seq_one_letter_code
_entity_poly.pdbx_strand_id
1 'polypeptide(L)'
;MYSNQKRLLAALLGATVLSACTSITVQPVSAAEDIREICIENNPRVQVRDFVSVLQNRLAYHNIQSQVVENKSAQVCVYSMTYTALRSWDVTTYLSHAELYLWKEGRQIAQAEYHLRGGGGLALTKFASTQTKMEPVIDQLLGRSGVKQGAPTTVTQPRVSPVPMQQQQPQQIEQEQPMINENMGNN
;
A
#
# COMPACT_ATOMS: atom_id res chain seq x y z
N MET A 1 38.35 -19.55 -39.14
CA MET A 1 37.53 -20.00 -37.99
C MET A 1 37.75 -19.19 -36.69
N TYR A 2 38.87 -18.49 -36.51
CA TYR A 2 39.19 -17.70 -35.31
C TYR A 2 38.40 -16.39 -35.12
N SER A 3 37.90 -15.79 -36.21
CA SER A 3 37.20 -14.48 -36.17
C SER A 3 35.81 -14.56 -35.54
N ASN A 4 35.08 -15.65 -35.70
CA ASN A 4 33.73 -15.82 -35.18
C ASN A 4 33.73 -16.13 -33.68
N GLN A 5 34.78 -16.78 -33.15
CA GLN A 5 34.92 -17.05 -31.73
C GLN A 5 35.16 -15.77 -30.93
N LYS A 6 35.90 -14.80 -31.44
CA LYS A 6 36.12 -13.49 -30.78
C LYS A 6 34.85 -12.66 -30.73
N ARG A 7 33.97 -12.74 -31.75
CA ARG A 7 32.70 -12.04 -31.80
C ARG A 7 31.67 -12.65 -30.82
N LEU A 8 31.68 -13.97 -30.65
CA LEU A 8 30.84 -14.68 -29.70
C LEU A 8 31.24 -14.40 -28.24
N LEU A 9 32.55 -14.34 -27.95
CA LEU A 9 33.07 -13.98 -26.61
C LEU A 9 32.75 -12.53 -26.27
N ALA A 10 32.83 -11.59 -27.20
CA ALA A 10 32.48 -10.19 -26.99
C ALA A 10 30.95 -9.99 -26.71
N ALA A 11 30.10 -10.80 -27.36
CA ALA A 11 28.67 -10.78 -27.13
C ALA A 11 28.25 -11.36 -25.75
N LEU A 12 28.98 -12.36 -25.25
CA LEU A 12 28.72 -12.93 -23.92
C LEU A 12 29.14 -12.01 -22.75
N LEU A 13 30.15 -11.17 -22.93
CA LEU A 13 30.61 -10.22 -21.92
C LEU A 13 29.64 -9.02 -21.76
N GLY A 14 28.83 -8.70 -22.77
CA GLY A 14 27.89 -7.59 -22.74
C GLY A 14 26.58 -7.86 -21.99
N ALA A 15 26.28 -9.12 -21.65
CA ALA A 15 24.98 -9.52 -21.09
C ALA A 15 24.91 -9.51 -19.55
N THR A 16 26.00 -9.18 -18.83
CA THR A 16 26.07 -9.36 -17.37
C THR A 16 25.80 -8.09 -16.53
N VAL A 17 25.41 -6.96 -17.13
CA VAL A 17 25.36 -5.67 -16.41
C VAL A 17 23.94 -5.21 -16.03
N LEU A 18 22.93 -6.05 -16.16
CA LEU A 18 21.55 -5.72 -15.71
C LEU A 18 21.24 -6.33 -14.33
N SER A 19 22.20 -6.23 -13.42
CA SER A 19 21.94 -6.58 -12.02
C SER A 19 21.02 -5.51 -11.44
N ALA A 20 19.78 -5.88 -11.14
CA ALA A 20 18.81 -5.00 -10.52
C ALA A 20 19.41 -4.38 -9.24
N CYS A 21 19.54 -3.06 -9.22
CA CYS A 21 20.10 -2.31 -8.09
C CYS A 21 19.16 -2.26 -6.87
N THR A 22 18.28 -3.24 -6.72
CA THR A 22 17.34 -3.35 -5.61
C THR A 22 17.75 -4.49 -4.69
N SER A 23 17.81 -4.22 -3.40
CA SER A 23 18.02 -5.21 -2.34
C SER A 23 16.77 -5.30 -1.48
N ILE A 24 16.30 -6.52 -1.23
CA ILE A 24 15.24 -6.82 -0.27
C ILE A 24 15.84 -7.82 0.72
N THR A 25 15.85 -7.45 2.00
CA THR A 25 16.30 -8.31 3.09
C THR A 25 15.14 -8.51 4.04
N VAL A 26 14.77 -9.77 4.33
CA VAL A 26 13.62 -10.06 5.17
C VAL A 26 13.95 -11.15 6.18
N GLN A 27 13.55 -10.90 7.42
CA GLN A 27 13.38 -11.92 8.46
C GLN A 27 11.86 -12.07 8.65
N PRO A 28 11.24 -13.10 8.06
CA PRO A 28 9.79 -13.24 8.06
C PRO A 28 9.27 -13.60 9.45
N VAL A 29 8.00 -13.29 9.68
CA VAL A 29 7.28 -13.79 10.86
C VAL A 29 7.20 -15.32 10.82
N SER A 30 7.22 -15.93 12.01
CA SER A 30 7.02 -17.38 12.14
C SER A 30 5.65 -17.81 11.60
N ALA A 31 5.60 -18.92 10.89
CA ALA A 31 4.35 -19.52 10.41
C ALA A 31 3.38 -19.94 11.55
N ALA A 32 3.88 -20.03 12.77
CA ALA A 32 3.07 -20.32 13.96
C ALA A 32 2.26 -19.11 14.47
N GLU A 33 2.53 -17.90 13.97
CA GLU A 33 1.81 -16.69 14.37
C GLU A 33 0.50 -16.56 13.62
N ASP A 34 -0.63 -16.53 14.33
CA ASP A 34 -1.96 -16.25 13.78
C ASP A 34 -2.28 -14.75 13.92
N ILE A 35 -1.77 -13.95 13.00
CA ILE A 35 -1.94 -12.50 13.00
C ILE A 35 -3.26 -12.15 12.31
N ARG A 36 -4.19 -11.58 13.05
CA ARG A 36 -5.51 -11.13 12.57
C ARG A 36 -5.63 -9.61 12.51
N GLU A 37 -4.89 -8.92 13.38
CA GLU A 37 -4.93 -7.48 13.51
C GLU A 37 -3.52 -6.94 13.78
N ILE A 38 -3.20 -5.79 13.16
CA ILE A 38 -1.93 -5.07 13.36
C ILE A 38 -2.23 -3.59 13.57
N CYS A 39 -1.69 -3.02 14.66
CA CYS A 39 -1.66 -1.57 14.84
C CYS A 39 -0.43 -0.99 14.14
N ILE A 40 -0.64 -0.12 13.17
CA ILE A 40 0.43 0.59 12.46
C ILE A 40 0.71 1.88 13.24
N GLU A 41 1.91 2.00 13.78
CA GLU A 41 2.33 3.19 14.51
C GLU A 41 2.56 4.35 13.54
N ASN A 42 1.85 5.47 13.76
CA ASN A 42 2.01 6.65 12.93
C ASN A 42 3.43 7.22 13.03
N ASN A 43 4.11 7.36 11.89
CA ASN A 43 5.42 7.96 11.82
C ASN A 43 5.38 9.29 11.03
N PRO A 44 5.25 10.44 11.69
CA PRO A 44 5.12 11.74 11.03
C PRO A 44 6.39 12.17 10.25
N ARG A 45 7.51 11.49 10.44
CA ARG A 45 8.76 11.75 9.69
C ARG A 45 8.73 11.17 8.28
N VAL A 46 7.84 10.20 8.03
CA VAL A 46 7.72 9.58 6.70
C VAL A 46 6.95 10.50 5.77
N GLN A 47 7.60 10.90 4.68
CA GLN A 47 7.03 11.82 3.68
C GLN A 47 6.56 11.10 2.40
N VAL A 48 6.55 9.78 2.39
CA VAL A 48 5.97 8.98 1.30
C VAL A 48 4.48 8.84 1.57
N ARG A 49 3.67 9.68 0.90
CA ARG A 49 2.25 9.92 1.25
C ARG A 49 1.37 8.69 1.19
N ASP A 50 1.63 7.80 0.24
CA ASP A 50 0.87 6.58 -0.01
C ASP A 50 1.39 5.36 0.78
N PHE A 51 2.45 5.52 1.60
CA PHE A 51 3.11 4.40 2.24
C PHE A 51 2.20 3.63 3.19
N VAL A 52 1.50 4.33 4.08
CA VAL A 52 0.59 3.71 5.06
C VAL A 52 -0.59 3.03 4.36
N SER A 53 -1.19 3.69 3.36
CA SER A 53 -2.29 3.06 2.61
C SER A 53 -1.86 1.82 1.85
N VAL A 54 -0.63 1.78 1.33
CA VAL A 54 -0.06 0.57 0.71
C VAL A 54 0.11 -0.55 1.73
N LEU A 55 0.61 -0.24 2.95
CA LEU A 55 0.68 -1.22 4.04
C LEU A 55 -0.71 -1.78 4.38
N GLN A 56 -1.68 -0.90 4.63
CA GLN A 56 -3.04 -1.29 5.01
C GLN A 56 -3.71 -2.15 3.92
N ASN A 57 -3.60 -1.74 2.65
CA ASN A 57 -4.18 -2.47 1.53
C ASN A 57 -3.55 -3.87 1.40
N ARG A 58 -2.22 -3.99 1.58
CA ARG A 58 -1.57 -5.30 1.47
C ARG A 58 -1.86 -6.19 2.67
N LEU A 59 -1.96 -5.65 3.87
CA LEU A 59 -2.42 -6.39 5.05
C LEU A 59 -3.85 -6.89 4.87
N ALA A 60 -4.76 -6.04 4.40
CA ALA A 60 -6.15 -6.41 4.10
C ALA A 60 -6.24 -7.52 3.04
N TYR A 61 -5.39 -7.48 2.00
CA TYR A 61 -5.27 -8.54 1.00
C TYR A 61 -4.96 -9.91 1.64
N HIS A 62 -4.22 -9.90 2.74
CA HIS A 62 -3.90 -11.09 3.53
C HIS A 62 -4.91 -11.40 4.66
N ASN A 63 -6.08 -10.76 4.65
CA ASN A 63 -7.11 -10.86 5.69
C ASN A 63 -6.62 -10.43 7.08
N ILE A 64 -5.68 -9.49 7.15
CA ILE A 64 -5.20 -8.88 8.38
C ILE A 64 -5.82 -7.48 8.47
N GLN A 65 -6.59 -7.24 9.53
CA GLN A 65 -7.12 -5.92 9.83
C GLN A 65 -5.98 -5.01 10.30
N SER A 66 -6.06 -3.73 9.97
CA SER A 66 -5.05 -2.77 10.42
C SER A 66 -5.67 -1.44 10.77
N GLN A 67 -5.16 -0.82 11.82
CA GLN A 67 -5.50 0.52 12.24
C GLN A 67 -4.24 1.33 12.46
N VAL A 68 -4.31 2.62 12.12
CA VAL A 68 -3.21 3.55 12.40
C VAL A 68 -3.41 4.11 13.80
N VAL A 69 -2.37 4.04 14.62
CA VAL A 69 -2.40 4.50 16.02
C VAL A 69 -1.25 5.45 16.28
N GLU A 70 -1.44 6.36 17.23
CA GLU A 70 -0.34 7.16 17.73
C GLU A 70 0.57 6.30 18.62
N ASN A 71 1.85 6.66 18.65
CA ASN A 71 2.94 5.91 19.31
C ASN A 71 2.57 5.30 20.67
N LYS A 72 1.89 6.09 21.54
CA LYS A 72 1.49 5.60 22.87
C LYS A 72 0.38 4.54 22.85
N SER A 73 -0.43 4.53 21.78
CA SER A 73 -1.56 3.60 21.65
C SER A 73 -1.12 2.24 21.07
N ALA A 74 0.02 2.18 20.38
CA ALA A 74 0.54 0.93 19.83
C ALA A 74 0.86 -0.12 20.91
N GLN A 75 1.16 0.31 22.15
CA GLN A 75 1.44 -0.58 23.28
C GLN A 75 0.23 -1.40 23.75
N VAL A 76 -0.97 -1.00 23.37
CA VAL A 76 -2.22 -1.72 23.72
C VAL A 76 -2.49 -2.87 22.74
N CYS A 77 -1.83 -2.89 21.60
CA CYS A 77 -2.03 -3.89 20.57
C CYS A 77 -1.11 -5.10 20.78
N VAL A 78 -1.65 -6.30 20.59
CA VAL A 78 -0.84 -7.53 20.64
C VAL A 78 0.23 -7.50 19.55
N TYR A 79 -0.17 -7.12 18.32
CA TYR A 79 0.76 -6.93 17.21
C TYR A 79 0.79 -5.46 16.80
N SER A 80 1.99 -4.91 16.71
CA SER A 80 2.20 -3.56 16.18
C SER A 80 3.27 -3.55 15.09
N MET A 81 3.16 -2.60 14.19
CA MET A 81 4.10 -2.39 13.10
C MET A 81 4.66 -0.99 13.15
N THR A 82 5.99 -0.88 13.18
CA THR A 82 6.69 0.38 12.97
C THR A 82 7.36 0.37 11.59
N TYR A 83 7.55 1.54 11.02
CA TYR A 83 8.10 1.65 9.68
C TYR A 83 8.92 2.93 9.51
N THR A 84 9.87 2.87 8.58
CA THR A 84 10.49 4.04 7.97
C THR A 84 10.33 3.98 6.46
N ALA A 85 10.31 5.13 5.81
CA ALA A 85 10.32 5.20 4.36
C ALA A 85 11.00 6.50 3.91
N LEU A 86 12.01 6.36 3.06
CA LEU A 86 12.76 7.47 2.52
C LEU A 86 12.50 7.58 1.02
N ARG A 87 12.42 8.80 0.55
CA ARG A 87 12.35 9.08 -0.87
C ARG A 87 13.64 9.77 -1.32
N SER A 88 14.05 9.48 -2.53
CA SER A 88 15.08 10.22 -3.26
C SER A 88 14.44 10.95 -4.44
N TRP A 89 15.18 11.87 -5.01
CA TRP A 89 14.76 12.65 -6.16
C TRP A 89 15.78 12.47 -7.29
N ASP A 90 15.24 12.39 -8.51
CA ASP A 90 16.00 12.45 -9.75
C ASP A 90 15.14 13.27 -10.74
N VAL A 91 14.61 12.69 -11.81
CA VAL A 91 13.62 13.36 -12.68
C VAL A 91 12.29 13.56 -11.93
N THR A 92 11.95 12.63 -11.04
CA THR A 92 10.81 12.71 -10.10
C THR A 92 11.18 12.08 -8.77
N THR A 93 10.32 12.24 -7.76
CA THR A 93 10.51 11.58 -6.46
C THR A 93 10.15 10.10 -6.54
N TYR A 94 10.91 9.25 -5.84
CA TYR A 94 10.68 7.82 -5.76
C TYR A 94 11.07 7.27 -4.40
N LEU A 95 10.45 6.15 -4.01
CA LEU A 95 10.84 5.40 -2.82
C LEU A 95 12.23 4.80 -3.04
N SER A 96 13.19 5.14 -2.18
CA SER A 96 14.57 4.67 -2.25
C SER A 96 14.95 3.70 -1.15
N HIS A 97 14.30 3.80 0.02
CA HIS A 97 14.54 2.94 1.17
C HIS A 97 13.28 2.83 2.01
N ALA A 98 13.04 1.65 2.58
CA ALA A 98 11.98 1.43 3.56
C ALA A 98 12.35 0.29 4.49
N GLU A 99 11.95 0.41 5.73
CA GLU A 99 12.09 -0.62 6.75
C GLU A 99 10.74 -0.87 7.40
N LEU A 100 10.44 -2.13 7.67
CA LEU A 100 9.26 -2.58 8.39
C LEU A 100 9.70 -3.46 9.56
N TYR A 101 9.15 -3.19 10.72
CA TYR A 101 9.37 -4.00 11.93
C TYR A 101 8.03 -4.43 12.49
N LEU A 102 7.87 -5.72 12.70
CA LEU A 102 6.68 -6.30 13.32
C LEU A 102 7.00 -6.70 14.76
N TRP A 103 6.15 -6.28 15.66
CA TRP A 103 6.31 -6.46 17.10
C TRP A 103 5.12 -7.27 17.64
N LYS A 104 5.40 -8.13 18.60
CA LYS A 104 4.38 -8.81 19.42
C LYS A 104 4.64 -8.48 20.87
N GLU A 105 3.69 -7.82 21.52
CA GLU A 105 3.81 -7.44 22.94
C GLU A 105 5.15 -6.74 23.27
N GLY A 106 5.58 -5.83 22.39
CA GLY A 106 6.83 -5.08 22.55
C GLY A 106 8.10 -5.81 22.16
N ARG A 107 8.03 -7.08 21.71
CA ARG A 107 9.18 -7.85 21.21
C ARG A 107 9.14 -7.90 19.69
N GLN A 108 10.24 -7.54 19.04
CA GLN A 108 10.36 -7.66 17.59
C GLN A 108 10.35 -9.15 17.18
N ILE A 109 9.47 -9.50 16.24
CA ILE A 109 9.28 -10.87 15.74
C ILE A 109 9.57 -11.01 14.24
N ALA A 110 9.58 -9.91 13.50
CA ALA A 110 9.91 -9.92 12.08
C ALA A 110 10.45 -8.55 11.64
N GLN A 111 11.19 -8.52 10.55
CA GLN A 111 11.65 -7.29 9.93
C GLN A 111 11.83 -7.46 8.43
N ALA A 112 11.69 -6.35 7.70
CA ALA A 112 11.99 -6.29 6.27
C ALA A 112 12.63 -4.95 5.92
N GLU A 113 13.59 -4.99 5.00
CA GLU A 113 14.24 -3.83 4.44
C GLU A 113 14.15 -3.86 2.91
N TYR A 114 13.74 -2.76 2.34
CA TYR A 114 13.82 -2.46 0.92
C TYR A 114 14.88 -1.38 0.72
N HIS A 115 15.87 -1.62 -0.12
CA HIS A 115 16.91 -0.65 -0.42
C HIS A 115 17.22 -0.59 -1.91
N LEU A 116 17.12 0.60 -2.49
CA LEU A 116 17.50 0.87 -3.86
C LEU A 116 18.96 1.33 -3.91
N ARG A 117 19.87 0.40 -4.19
CA ARG A 117 21.30 0.66 -4.21
C ARG A 117 21.69 1.64 -5.31
N GLY A 118 22.62 2.56 -4.98
CA GLY A 118 23.13 3.51 -5.96
C GLY A 118 22.05 4.40 -6.61
N GLY A 119 20.95 4.68 -5.88
CA GLY A 119 19.82 5.46 -6.42
C GLY A 119 19.10 4.79 -7.60
N GLY A 120 19.32 3.48 -7.83
CA GLY A 120 18.74 2.72 -8.94
C GLY A 120 19.44 2.93 -10.29
N GLY A 121 20.52 3.71 -10.35
CA GLY A 121 21.23 4.00 -11.59
C GLY A 121 20.32 4.47 -12.72
N LEU A 122 20.47 3.94 -13.90
CA LEU A 122 19.64 4.22 -15.09
C LEU A 122 18.38 3.33 -15.18
N ALA A 123 18.12 2.46 -14.19
CA ALA A 123 16.97 1.56 -14.21
C ALA A 123 15.67 2.36 -14.05
N LEU A 124 14.78 2.32 -15.05
CA LEU A 124 13.46 2.96 -15.00
C LEU A 124 12.57 2.39 -13.90
N THR A 125 12.83 1.17 -13.44
CA THR A 125 12.13 0.53 -12.31
C THR A 125 12.24 1.29 -11.00
N LYS A 126 13.22 2.21 -10.87
CA LYS A 126 13.32 3.10 -9.70
C LYS A 126 12.08 3.99 -9.53
N PHE A 127 11.39 4.29 -10.63
CA PHE A 127 10.16 5.09 -10.64
C PHE A 127 8.88 4.26 -10.49
N ALA A 128 9.00 2.94 -10.29
CA ALA A 128 7.84 2.11 -9.97
C ALA A 128 7.14 2.64 -8.71
N SER A 129 5.81 2.44 -8.62
CA SER A 129 5.00 2.91 -7.50
C SER A 129 5.46 2.33 -6.16
N THR A 130 5.12 3.00 -5.07
CA THR A 130 5.32 2.48 -3.70
C THR A 130 4.70 1.10 -3.55
N GLN A 131 3.50 0.91 -4.07
CA GLN A 131 2.80 -0.36 -4.07
C GLN A 131 3.61 -1.47 -4.75
N THR A 132 4.06 -1.27 -5.99
CA THR A 132 4.85 -2.27 -6.74
C THR A 132 6.11 -2.68 -6.00
N LYS A 133 6.74 -1.73 -5.28
CA LYS A 133 7.96 -1.98 -4.52
C LYS A 133 7.71 -2.71 -3.21
N MET A 134 6.63 -2.34 -2.50
CA MET A 134 6.40 -2.79 -1.13
C MET A 134 5.55 -4.05 -1.02
N GLU A 135 4.66 -4.34 -1.97
CA GLU A 135 3.86 -5.57 -1.92
C GLU A 135 4.71 -6.84 -1.74
N PRO A 136 5.77 -7.09 -2.53
CA PRO A 136 6.60 -8.28 -2.35
C PRO A 136 7.38 -8.27 -1.02
N VAL A 137 7.69 -7.09 -0.48
CA VAL A 137 8.36 -6.94 0.81
C VAL A 137 7.43 -7.33 1.95
N ILE A 138 6.18 -6.85 1.90
CA ILE A 138 5.15 -7.15 2.90
C ILE A 138 4.79 -8.63 2.86
N ASP A 139 4.64 -9.22 1.67
CA ASP A 139 4.36 -10.65 1.50
C ASP A 139 5.45 -11.51 2.14
N GLN A 140 6.71 -11.17 1.88
CA GLN A 140 7.85 -11.87 2.48
C GLN A 140 7.88 -11.69 4.00
N LEU A 141 7.63 -10.47 4.50
CA LEU A 141 7.58 -10.20 5.95
C LEU A 141 6.53 -11.08 6.65
N LEU A 142 5.37 -11.25 6.01
CA LEU A 142 4.28 -12.09 6.53
C LEU A 142 4.50 -13.60 6.31
N GLY A 143 5.66 -14.01 5.76
CA GLY A 143 5.94 -15.40 5.43
C GLY A 143 5.02 -15.97 4.32
N ARG A 144 4.42 -15.11 3.51
CA ARG A 144 3.43 -15.46 2.47
C ARG A 144 3.98 -15.35 1.04
N SER A 145 5.30 -15.43 0.91
CA SER A 145 5.99 -15.42 -0.38
C SER A 145 5.64 -16.67 -1.18
N GLY A 146 4.87 -16.53 -2.26
CA GLY A 146 4.50 -17.67 -3.11
C GLY A 146 3.07 -17.66 -3.61
N VAL A 147 2.23 -16.73 -3.15
CA VAL A 147 0.99 -16.46 -3.86
C VAL A 147 1.38 -15.79 -5.18
N LYS A 148 1.55 -16.59 -6.25
CA LYS A 148 1.59 -16.06 -7.62
C LYS A 148 0.39 -15.13 -7.71
N GLN A 149 0.63 -13.86 -8.03
CA GLN A 149 -0.42 -12.95 -8.44
C GLN A 149 -1.26 -13.69 -9.49
N GLY A 150 -2.38 -14.26 -9.06
CA GLY A 150 -3.44 -14.62 -9.98
C GLY A 150 -3.77 -13.33 -10.71
N ALA A 151 -3.78 -13.39 -12.05
CA ALA A 151 -4.22 -12.29 -12.89
C ALA A 151 -5.47 -11.64 -12.26
N PRO A 152 -5.65 -10.31 -12.39
CA PRO A 152 -6.78 -9.64 -11.80
C PRO A 152 -8.04 -10.40 -12.19
N THR A 153 -8.66 -11.04 -11.23
CA THR A 153 -9.98 -11.63 -11.42
C THR A 153 -10.86 -10.45 -11.76
N THR A 154 -11.24 -10.35 -13.01
CA THR A 154 -12.26 -9.42 -13.46
C THR A 154 -13.45 -9.70 -12.56
N VAL A 155 -13.66 -8.84 -11.56
CA VAL A 155 -14.88 -8.85 -10.79
C VAL A 155 -15.96 -8.54 -11.79
N THR A 156 -16.62 -9.58 -12.27
CA THR A 156 -17.86 -9.44 -13.04
C THR A 156 -18.82 -8.74 -12.09
N GLN A 157 -18.93 -7.42 -12.24
CA GLN A 157 -19.99 -6.67 -11.59
C GLN A 157 -21.31 -7.39 -11.92
N PRO A 158 -22.11 -7.72 -10.91
CA PRO A 158 -23.47 -8.19 -11.18
C PRO A 158 -24.12 -7.13 -12.07
N ARG A 159 -24.54 -7.54 -13.26
CA ARG A 159 -25.29 -6.70 -14.18
C ARG A 159 -26.54 -6.25 -13.44
N VAL A 160 -26.53 -5.03 -12.90
CA VAL A 160 -27.74 -4.39 -12.39
C VAL A 160 -28.62 -4.17 -13.61
N SER A 161 -29.68 -4.96 -13.72
CA SER A 161 -30.71 -4.75 -14.72
C SER A 161 -31.28 -3.34 -14.53
N PRO A 162 -31.47 -2.56 -15.60
CA PRO A 162 -32.08 -1.24 -15.46
C PRO A 162 -33.48 -1.40 -14.89
N VAL A 163 -33.71 -0.82 -13.72
CA VAL A 163 -35.05 -0.66 -13.14
C VAL A 163 -35.79 0.31 -14.05
N PRO A 164 -37.02 -0.01 -14.53
CA PRO A 164 -37.82 0.93 -15.33
C PRO A 164 -38.05 2.20 -14.52
N MET A 165 -37.72 3.35 -15.09
CA MET A 165 -38.08 4.65 -14.54
C MET A 165 -39.60 4.75 -14.50
N GLN A 166 -40.20 4.60 -13.32
CA GLN A 166 -41.56 5.07 -13.09
C GLN A 166 -41.51 6.60 -13.10
N GLN A 167 -42.28 7.15 -14.02
CA GLN A 167 -42.53 8.58 -14.13
C GLN A 167 -43.10 9.09 -12.79
N GLN A 168 -42.31 9.82 -12.06
CA GLN A 168 -42.81 10.61 -10.94
C GLN A 168 -43.60 11.77 -11.49
N GLN A 169 -44.94 11.74 -11.29
CA GLN A 169 -45.83 12.89 -11.47
C GLN A 169 -45.36 14.04 -10.56
N PRO A 170 -45.41 15.28 -11.07
CA PRO A 170 -45.13 16.44 -10.23
C PRO A 170 -46.20 16.57 -9.15
N GLN A 171 -45.83 16.42 -7.90
CA GLN A 171 -46.69 16.82 -6.79
C GLN A 171 -46.71 18.34 -6.75
N GLN A 172 -47.91 18.89 -6.92
CA GLN A 172 -48.22 20.30 -6.74
C GLN A 172 -47.94 20.67 -5.29
N ILE A 173 -47.00 21.59 -5.11
CA ILE A 173 -46.74 22.23 -3.82
C ILE A 173 -47.90 23.20 -3.61
N GLU A 174 -48.86 22.79 -2.77
CA GLU A 174 -49.89 23.66 -2.24
C GLU A 174 -49.23 24.68 -1.32
N GLN A 175 -49.32 25.94 -1.72
CA GLN A 175 -48.79 27.07 -0.96
C GLN A 175 -49.67 27.30 0.24
N GLU A 176 -49.25 26.88 1.41
CA GLU A 176 -49.84 27.24 2.68
C GLU A 176 -49.33 28.64 3.07
N GLN A 177 -50.19 29.62 2.97
CA GLN A 177 -49.95 31.00 3.40
C GLN A 177 -49.77 31.08 4.91
N PRO A 178 -48.79 31.81 5.43
CA PRO A 178 -48.73 32.08 6.86
C PRO A 178 -49.81 33.09 7.28
N MET A 179 -50.69 32.66 8.16
CA MET A 179 -51.64 33.55 8.84
C MET A 179 -50.86 34.50 9.76
N ILE A 180 -50.86 35.75 9.40
CA ILE A 180 -50.42 36.84 10.24
C ILE A 180 -51.48 37.01 11.33
N ASN A 181 -51.14 36.67 12.57
CA ASN A 181 -51.93 36.99 13.71
C ASN A 181 -51.42 38.28 14.37
N GLU A 182 -51.99 39.39 13.92
CA GLU A 182 -51.92 40.66 14.67
C GLU A 182 -52.75 40.53 15.93
N ASN A 183 -52.07 40.51 17.09
CA ASN A 183 -52.76 40.81 18.33
C ASN A 183 -52.03 41.99 19.02
N MET A 184 -52.52 43.19 18.72
CA MET A 184 -52.34 44.37 19.55
C MET A 184 -53.12 44.20 20.85
N GLY A 185 -52.54 44.53 21.98
CA GLY A 185 -53.26 44.63 23.23
C GLY A 185 -52.38 45.02 24.38
N ASN A 186 -52.19 46.30 24.49
CA ASN A 186 -52.19 47.14 25.71
C ASN A 186 -52.09 46.39 27.07
N ASN A 187 -51.03 46.65 27.84
CA ASN A 187 -51.05 47.49 29.09
C ASN A 187 -49.62 47.50 29.64
#